data_dfa0ef380e8782fdaba8d4b46289a5cb
#
_entry.id   dfa0ef380e8782fdaba8d4b46289a5cb
#
_cell.length_a   1.000
_cell.length_b   1.000
_cell.length_c   1.000
_cell.angle_alpha   90.00
_cell.angle_beta   90.00
_cell.angle_gamma   90.00
#
_symmetry.space_group_name_H-M   'P 1'
#
loop_
_entity.id
_entity.type
_entity.pdbx_description
1 polymer ?
#
loop_
_entity_poly.entity_id
_entity_poly.type
_entity_poly.pdbx_seq_one_letter_code
_entity_poly.pdbx_strand_id
1 'polypeptide(L)'
;NLLNGGISNTHVTSHQNPYLFRYCERLLADRGFKPLSAVKDMIGAQATKGMHLLAKFIPEKVSTGVWRHQNITAIEAYPSPCKQSRHITDLHNRAQWPLANKNASKPTMVNGKALHQDHLDAHICALIGWTFQQLPELLWHPEQDAPEAEGWIFVPNDCFVNKEKF
;
A
#
# COMPACT_ATOMS: atom_id res chain seq x y z
N ASN A 1 16.87 28.84 2.67
CA ASN A 1 17.88 28.09 3.47
C ASN A 1 17.66 26.58 3.51
N LEU A 2 17.18 26.00 2.42
CA LEU A 2 17.06 24.54 2.24
C LEU A 2 18.38 23.84 1.87
N LEU A 3 19.43 24.62 1.60
CA LEU A 3 20.71 24.09 1.11
C LEU A 3 21.76 23.84 2.22
N ASN A 4 21.50 24.18 3.48
CA ASN A 4 22.45 24.00 4.57
C ASN A 4 22.12 22.86 5.56
N GLY A 5 21.08 22.11 5.34
CA GLY A 5 20.86 20.84 6.02
C GLY A 5 21.63 19.74 5.29
N GLY A 6 22.92 19.58 5.58
CA GLY A 6 23.73 18.54 4.97
C GLY A 6 23.11 17.17 5.21
N ILE A 7 22.47 16.60 4.19
CA ILE A 7 22.09 15.19 4.20
C ILE A 7 23.43 14.44 4.21
N SER A 8 23.77 13.84 5.36
CA SER A 8 24.99 13.01 5.41
C SER A 8 24.86 11.90 4.37
N ASN A 9 25.96 11.50 3.75
CA ASN A 9 25.98 10.44 2.73
C ASN A 9 25.32 9.12 3.20
N THR A 10 25.21 8.90 4.50
CA THR A 10 24.50 7.76 5.11
C THR A 10 22.98 7.82 4.92
N HIS A 11 22.41 8.98 4.60
CA HIS A 11 20.97 9.16 4.41
C HIS A 11 20.50 9.13 2.94
N VAL A 12 21.43 9.13 1.97
CA VAL A 12 21.07 9.18 0.54
C VAL A 12 20.19 8.02 0.10
N THR A 13 20.40 6.82 0.66
CA THR A 13 19.60 5.61 0.36
C THR A 13 18.61 5.23 1.46
N SER A 14 18.55 6.03 2.53
CA SER A 14 17.66 5.77 3.68
C SER A 14 16.20 5.90 3.30
N HIS A 15 15.35 5.07 3.91
CA HIS A 15 13.89 5.21 3.83
C HIS A 15 13.39 6.53 4.44
N GLN A 16 14.19 7.22 5.24
CA GLN A 16 13.87 8.54 5.78
C GLN A 16 14.18 9.69 4.81
N ASN A 17 14.75 9.40 3.64
CA ASN A 17 15.04 10.44 2.65
C ASN A 17 13.74 10.94 1.97
N PRO A 18 13.30 12.20 2.23
CA PRO A 18 12.05 12.73 1.71
C PRO A 18 12.05 12.95 0.18
N TYR A 19 13.23 12.91 -0.46
CA TYR A 19 13.33 12.97 -1.93
C TYR A 19 13.06 11.62 -2.59
N LEU A 20 13.17 10.53 -1.84
CA LEU A 20 12.98 9.17 -2.36
C LEU A 20 11.66 8.56 -1.91
N PHE A 21 11.21 8.88 -0.70
CA PHE A 21 10.05 8.26 -0.07
C PHE A 21 9.06 9.32 0.40
N ARG A 22 7.79 9.11 0.10
CA ARG A 22 6.68 9.93 0.57
C ARG A 22 6.52 9.79 2.09
N TYR A 23 5.79 10.72 2.70
CA TYR A 23 5.54 10.73 4.14
C TYR A 23 4.99 9.39 4.65
N CYS A 24 3.92 8.85 4.03
CA CYS A 24 3.34 7.57 4.42
C CYS A 24 4.30 6.38 4.23
N GLU A 25 5.16 6.42 3.21
CA GLU A 25 6.18 5.38 2.99
C GLU A 25 7.25 5.40 4.08
N ARG A 26 7.69 6.58 4.53
CA ARG A 26 8.63 6.72 5.65
C ARG A 26 8.03 6.18 6.94
N LEU A 27 6.77 6.51 7.24
CA LEU A 27 6.06 5.99 8.41
C LEU A 27 5.89 4.46 8.36
N LEU A 28 5.63 3.89 7.18
CA LEU A 28 5.59 2.43 7.00
C LEU A 28 6.96 1.80 7.22
N ALA A 29 8.03 2.46 6.76
CA ALA A 29 9.40 2.00 6.98
C ALA A 29 9.78 2.00 8.46
N ASP A 30 9.40 3.04 9.22
CA ASP A 30 9.60 3.12 10.67
C ASP A 30 8.88 1.99 11.42
N ARG A 31 7.76 1.53 10.88
CA ARG A 31 7.03 0.37 11.38
C ARG A 31 7.58 -0.98 10.86
N GLY A 32 8.79 -0.96 10.24
CA GLY A 32 9.54 -2.15 9.79
C GLY A 32 8.98 -2.79 8.51
N PHE A 33 8.19 -2.06 7.73
CA PHE A 33 7.85 -2.47 6.36
C PHE A 33 8.91 -1.98 5.36
N LYS A 34 8.84 -2.47 4.14
CA LYS A 34 9.78 -2.10 3.07
C LYS A 34 8.98 -1.57 1.87
N PRO A 35 8.40 -0.35 1.97
CA PRO A 35 7.69 0.23 0.85
C PRO A 35 8.64 0.47 -0.32
N LEU A 36 8.12 0.35 -1.53
CA LEU A 36 8.86 0.67 -2.74
C LEU A 36 8.77 2.16 -3.02
N SER A 37 9.89 2.76 -3.39
CA SER A 37 9.96 4.15 -3.84
C SER A 37 9.66 4.25 -5.33
N ALA A 38 8.76 5.13 -5.71
CA ALA A 38 8.50 5.44 -7.12
C ALA A 38 9.71 6.09 -7.81
N VAL A 39 10.64 6.68 -7.06
CA VAL A 39 11.83 7.36 -7.60
C VAL A 39 13.03 6.41 -7.66
N LYS A 40 13.26 5.64 -6.58
CA LYS A 40 14.46 4.79 -6.43
C LYS A 40 14.25 3.39 -7.02
N ASP A 41 13.06 2.83 -6.88
CA ASP A 41 12.75 1.47 -7.27
C ASP A 41 12.13 1.42 -8.68
N MET A 42 12.12 0.26 -9.31
CA MET A 42 11.67 0.09 -10.71
C MET A 42 10.15 0.21 -10.91
N ILE A 43 9.43 0.89 -10.01
CA ILE A 43 7.98 1.09 -10.10
C ILE A 43 7.57 2.46 -10.66
N GLY A 44 8.54 3.32 -10.99
CA GLY A 44 8.27 4.68 -11.45
C GLY A 44 7.37 4.76 -12.68
N ALA A 45 7.55 3.86 -13.65
CA ALA A 45 6.71 3.81 -14.84
C ALA A 45 5.27 3.44 -14.50
N GLN A 46 5.05 2.49 -13.59
CA GLN A 46 3.72 2.09 -13.12
C GLN A 46 3.05 3.19 -12.32
N ALA A 47 3.79 3.83 -11.40
CA ALA A 47 3.30 4.96 -10.61
C ALA A 47 2.89 6.13 -11.52
N THR A 48 3.70 6.49 -12.51
CA THR A 48 3.38 7.54 -13.48
C THR A 48 2.13 7.23 -14.28
N LYS A 49 1.99 5.99 -14.78
CA LYS A 49 0.78 5.55 -15.49
C LYS A 49 -0.45 5.60 -14.59
N GLY A 50 -0.33 5.16 -13.33
CA GLY A 50 -1.39 5.24 -12.35
C GLY A 50 -1.87 6.66 -12.10
N MET A 51 -0.95 7.61 -11.93
CA MET A 51 -1.28 9.04 -11.77
C MET A 51 -1.98 9.63 -13.01
N HIS A 52 -1.52 9.28 -14.21
CA HIS A 52 -2.20 9.71 -15.45
C HIS A 52 -3.61 9.14 -15.56
N LEU A 53 -3.83 7.88 -15.17
CA LEU A 53 -5.16 7.28 -15.17
C LEU A 53 -6.07 7.94 -14.14
N LEU A 54 -5.57 8.21 -12.94
CA LEU A 54 -6.32 8.97 -11.92
C LEU A 54 -6.71 10.35 -12.46
N ALA A 55 -5.76 11.11 -12.96
CA ALA A 55 -6.01 12.46 -13.49
C ALA A 55 -7.03 12.46 -14.65
N LYS A 56 -7.04 11.43 -15.48
CA LYS A 56 -7.93 11.31 -16.63
C LYS A 56 -9.34 10.84 -16.27
N PHE A 57 -9.46 9.87 -15.38
CA PHE A 57 -10.73 9.15 -15.15
C PHE A 57 -11.32 9.39 -13.76
N ILE A 58 -10.53 9.80 -12.78
CA ILE A 58 -10.95 10.00 -11.39
C ILE A 58 -10.27 11.27 -10.84
N PRO A 59 -10.55 12.45 -11.42
CA PRO A 59 -9.78 13.67 -11.19
C PRO A 59 -10.07 14.35 -9.83
N GLU A 60 -11.18 14.00 -9.17
CA GLU A 60 -11.62 14.70 -7.96
C GLU A 60 -10.92 14.12 -6.73
N LYS A 61 -9.98 14.87 -6.17
CA LYS A 61 -9.38 14.55 -4.87
C LYS A 61 -10.34 14.97 -3.77
N VAL A 62 -10.84 14.01 -2.99
CA VAL A 62 -11.78 14.28 -1.88
C VAL A 62 -11.11 14.35 -0.51
N SER A 63 -9.98 13.67 -0.35
CA SER A 63 -9.12 13.77 0.84
C SER A 63 -7.73 13.22 0.54
N THR A 64 -6.80 13.27 1.50
CA THR A 64 -5.46 12.74 1.33
C THR A 64 -5.51 11.25 0.98
N GLY A 65 -5.00 10.90 -0.21
CA GLY A 65 -4.96 9.53 -0.71
C GLY A 65 -6.29 8.98 -1.24
N VAL A 66 -7.34 9.82 -1.37
CA VAL A 66 -8.67 9.39 -1.86
C VAL A 66 -9.11 10.26 -3.03
N TRP A 67 -9.41 9.62 -4.15
CA TRP A 67 -9.95 10.26 -5.34
C TRP A 67 -11.33 9.68 -5.66
N ARG A 68 -12.21 10.51 -6.23
CA ARG A 68 -13.55 10.07 -6.60
C ARG A 68 -13.98 10.66 -7.94
N HIS A 69 -14.75 9.89 -8.66
CA HIS A 69 -15.52 10.37 -9.79
C HIS A 69 -16.77 9.50 -9.96
N GLN A 70 -17.95 10.11 -9.95
CA GLN A 70 -19.23 9.40 -9.97
C GLN A 70 -19.30 8.32 -8.86
N ASN A 71 -19.47 7.06 -9.25
CA ASN A 71 -19.57 5.90 -8.35
C ASN A 71 -18.23 5.19 -8.11
N ILE A 72 -17.13 5.73 -8.61
CA ILE A 72 -15.80 5.16 -8.49
C ILE A 72 -15.03 5.92 -7.42
N THR A 73 -14.47 5.20 -6.44
CA THR A 73 -13.50 5.72 -5.48
C THR A 73 -12.18 5.00 -5.70
N ALA A 74 -11.10 5.75 -5.83
CA ALA A 74 -9.75 5.20 -5.93
C ALA A 74 -8.96 5.52 -4.67
N ILE A 75 -8.25 4.52 -4.17
CA ILE A 75 -7.30 4.60 -3.06
C ILE A 75 -6.03 3.87 -3.45
N GLU A 76 -4.94 4.17 -2.76
CA GLU A 76 -3.71 3.40 -2.88
C GLU A 76 -3.64 2.34 -1.77
N ALA A 77 -3.35 1.09 -2.14
CA ALA A 77 -3.22 -0.03 -1.24
C ALA A 77 -1.82 -0.65 -1.32
N TYR A 78 -1.33 -1.18 -0.20
CA TYR A 78 -0.04 -1.87 -0.15
C TYR A 78 -0.26 -3.31 0.35
N PRO A 79 -0.34 -4.32 -0.55
CA PRO A 79 -0.71 -5.67 -0.19
C PRO A 79 0.32 -6.39 0.70
N SER A 80 1.60 -6.04 0.61
CA SER A 80 2.67 -6.78 1.33
C SER A 80 2.49 -6.76 2.86
N PRO A 81 2.26 -5.61 3.55
CA PRO A 81 1.94 -5.59 4.97
C PRO A 81 0.67 -6.37 5.31
N CYS A 82 -0.33 -6.30 4.43
CA CYS A 82 -1.65 -6.85 4.68
C CYS A 82 -1.69 -8.38 4.78
N LYS A 83 -0.65 -9.07 4.29
CA LYS A 83 -0.50 -10.53 4.42
C LYS A 83 -0.39 -11.01 5.87
N GLN A 84 -0.09 -10.13 6.82
CA GLN A 84 -0.05 -10.43 8.26
C GLN A 84 -1.28 -9.91 9.03
N SER A 85 -2.21 -9.23 8.35
CA SER A 85 -3.46 -8.76 8.94
C SER A 85 -4.40 -9.94 9.21
N ARG A 86 -4.90 -10.02 10.44
CA ARG A 86 -5.95 -10.99 10.81
C ARG A 86 -7.25 -10.65 10.09
N HIS A 87 -7.60 -9.36 10.04
CA HIS A 87 -8.80 -8.89 9.35
C HIS A 87 -8.80 -9.32 7.87
N ILE A 88 -7.71 -9.09 7.14
CA ILE A 88 -7.59 -9.51 5.73
C ILE A 88 -7.61 -11.03 5.59
N THR A 89 -6.96 -11.75 6.50
CA THR A 89 -6.98 -13.22 6.52
C THR A 89 -8.40 -13.76 6.71
N ASP A 90 -9.16 -13.19 7.64
CA ASP A 90 -10.54 -13.61 7.90
C ASP A 90 -11.46 -13.31 6.72
N LEU A 91 -11.34 -12.14 6.10
CA LEU A 91 -12.08 -11.80 4.89
C LEU A 91 -11.73 -12.75 3.73
N HIS A 92 -10.44 -13.02 3.55
CA HIS A 92 -9.95 -13.94 2.53
C HIS A 92 -10.54 -15.34 2.72
N ASN A 93 -10.53 -15.87 3.95
CA ASN A 93 -11.10 -17.18 4.27
C ASN A 93 -12.60 -17.23 4.00
N ARG A 94 -13.33 -16.16 4.30
CA ARG A 94 -14.77 -16.05 4.00
C ARG A 94 -15.05 -16.00 2.50
N ALA A 95 -14.19 -15.35 1.73
CA ALA A 95 -14.33 -15.27 0.29
C ALA A 95 -14.03 -16.60 -0.42
N GLN A 96 -13.51 -17.62 0.30
CA GLN A 96 -13.15 -18.95 -0.22
C GLN A 96 -12.21 -18.87 -1.44
N TRP A 97 -11.40 -17.83 -1.52
CA TRP A 97 -10.45 -17.66 -2.59
C TRP A 97 -9.25 -18.58 -2.39
N PRO A 98 -8.82 -19.35 -3.41
CA PRO A 98 -7.67 -20.23 -3.28
C PRO A 98 -6.39 -19.41 -3.07
N LEU A 99 -5.73 -19.62 -1.92
CA LEU A 99 -4.43 -19.00 -1.60
C LEU A 99 -3.29 -19.71 -2.33
N ALA A 100 -2.40 -18.90 -2.88
CA ALA A 100 -1.07 -19.37 -3.22
C ALA A 100 -0.30 -19.66 -1.91
N ASN A 101 -0.21 -20.93 -1.53
CA ASN A 101 0.58 -21.31 -0.36
C ASN A 101 2.06 -21.24 -0.71
N LYS A 102 2.76 -20.22 -0.20
CA LYS A 102 4.22 -20.04 -0.41
C LYS A 102 5.07 -21.22 0.11
N ASN A 103 4.53 -21.97 1.07
CA ASN A 103 5.22 -23.09 1.72
C ASN A 103 4.83 -24.45 1.14
N ALA A 104 3.91 -24.47 0.17
CA ALA A 104 3.53 -25.71 -0.48
C ALA A 104 4.62 -26.15 -1.47
N SER A 105 5.01 -27.42 -1.41
CA SER A 105 5.91 -28.04 -2.38
C SER A 105 5.38 -28.04 -3.82
N LYS A 106 4.10 -27.70 -4.01
CA LYS A 106 3.43 -27.54 -5.31
C LYS A 106 2.67 -26.22 -5.34
N PRO A 107 2.67 -25.49 -6.48
CA PRO A 107 1.89 -24.27 -6.63
C PRO A 107 0.39 -24.57 -6.50
N THR A 108 -0.35 -23.64 -5.88
CA THR A 108 -1.82 -23.69 -5.89
C THR A 108 -2.29 -23.53 -7.32
N MET A 109 -3.10 -24.45 -7.80
CA MET A 109 -3.63 -24.44 -9.16
C MET A 109 -5.06 -23.93 -9.18
N VAL A 110 -5.36 -23.00 -10.09
CA VAL A 110 -6.72 -22.50 -10.36
C VAL A 110 -6.99 -22.64 -11.84
N ASN A 111 -8.03 -23.41 -12.20
CA ASN A 111 -8.36 -23.69 -13.61
C ASN A 111 -7.17 -24.22 -14.44
N GLY A 112 -6.34 -25.09 -13.83
CA GLY A 112 -5.17 -25.67 -14.49
C GLY A 112 -3.95 -24.76 -14.63
N LYS A 113 -4.00 -23.53 -14.05
CA LYS A 113 -2.88 -22.58 -14.04
C LYS A 113 -2.36 -22.36 -12.62
N ALA A 114 -1.04 -22.25 -12.48
CA ALA A 114 -0.43 -21.89 -11.20
C ALA A 114 -0.86 -20.48 -10.78
N LEU A 115 -1.29 -20.33 -9.51
CA LEU A 115 -1.64 -19.04 -8.95
C LEU A 115 -0.35 -18.26 -8.68
N HIS A 116 -0.17 -17.16 -9.40
CA HIS A 116 0.98 -16.28 -9.21
C HIS A 116 0.78 -15.35 -8.01
N GLN A 117 1.88 -14.84 -7.43
CA GLN A 117 1.88 -13.90 -6.32
C GLN A 117 1.03 -12.65 -6.62
N ASP A 118 1.04 -12.17 -7.86
CA ASP A 118 0.29 -11.00 -8.29
C ASP A 118 -1.24 -11.19 -8.16
N HIS A 119 -1.73 -12.43 -8.34
CA HIS A 119 -3.15 -12.72 -8.13
C HIS A 119 -3.54 -12.57 -6.65
N LEU A 120 -2.67 -13.02 -5.73
CA LEU A 120 -2.87 -12.83 -4.31
C LEU A 120 -2.84 -11.34 -3.94
N ASP A 121 -1.86 -10.61 -4.47
CA ASP A 121 -1.70 -9.19 -4.19
C ASP A 121 -2.90 -8.38 -4.73
N ALA A 122 -3.40 -8.71 -5.93
CA ALA A 122 -4.62 -8.12 -6.48
C ALA A 122 -5.86 -8.43 -5.62
N HIS A 123 -5.98 -9.68 -5.14
CA HIS A 123 -7.07 -10.06 -4.25
C HIS A 123 -7.01 -9.29 -2.92
N ILE A 124 -5.83 -9.16 -2.31
CA ILE A 124 -5.65 -8.36 -1.08
C ILE A 124 -6.02 -6.90 -1.34
N CYS A 125 -5.61 -6.30 -2.46
CA CYS A 125 -6.01 -4.95 -2.83
C CYS A 125 -7.54 -4.82 -2.93
N ALA A 126 -8.24 -5.80 -3.49
CA ALA A 126 -9.71 -5.82 -3.53
C ALA A 126 -10.33 -5.89 -2.13
N LEU A 127 -9.77 -6.70 -1.21
CA LEU A 127 -10.22 -6.77 0.18
C LEU A 127 -9.98 -5.46 0.93
N ILE A 128 -8.87 -4.77 0.68
CA ILE A 128 -8.61 -3.45 1.25
C ILE A 128 -9.64 -2.44 0.73
N GLY A 129 -9.93 -2.44 -0.58
CA GLY A 129 -10.98 -1.60 -1.17
C GLY A 129 -12.36 -1.86 -0.57
N TRP A 130 -12.72 -3.12 -0.34
CA TRP A 130 -13.94 -3.49 0.36
C TRP A 130 -13.95 -2.99 1.81
N THR A 131 -12.84 -3.18 2.54
CA THR A 131 -12.69 -2.68 3.91
C THR A 131 -12.81 -1.16 3.95
N PHE A 132 -12.20 -0.44 3.02
CA PHE A 132 -12.31 1.02 2.93
C PHE A 132 -13.76 1.49 2.79
N GLN A 133 -14.58 0.74 2.08
CA GLN A 133 -15.98 1.10 1.86
C GLN A 133 -16.89 0.70 3.04
N GLN A 134 -16.66 -0.45 3.66
CA GLN A 134 -17.57 -1.04 4.64
C GLN A 134 -17.16 -0.83 6.10
N LEU A 135 -15.84 -0.78 6.37
CA LEU A 135 -15.24 -0.75 7.70
C LEU A 135 -14.00 0.17 7.69
N PRO A 136 -14.14 1.44 7.26
CA PRO A 136 -13.00 2.35 7.09
C PRO A 136 -12.18 2.54 8.37
N GLU A 137 -12.80 2.46 9.54
CA GLU A 137 -12.16 2.58 10.85
C GLU A 137 -11.10 1.50 11.13
N LEU A 138 -11.12 0.39 10.39
CA LEU A 138 -10.12 -0.67 10.50
C LEU A 138 -8.85 -0.38 9.68
N LEU A 139 -8.84 0.66 8.88
CA LEU A 139 -7.69 1.08 8.09
C LEU A 139 -6.92 2.20 8.77
N TRP A 140 -5.63 2.24 8.50
CA TRP A 140 -4.77 3.34 8.90
C TRP A 140 -5.03 4.54 7.99
N HIS A 141 -5.50 5.62 8.61
CA HIS A 141 -5.85 6.88 7.95
C HIS A 141 -4.70 7.89 8.01
N PRO A 142 -4.73 8.91 7.15
CA PRO A 142 -3.77 10.00 7.18
C PRO A 142 -3.70 10.66 8.56
N GLU A 143 -2.48 10.85 9.06
CA GLU A 143 -2.21 11.59 10.27
C GLU A 143 -2.43 13.10 10.02
N GLN A 144 -2.60 13.88 11.08
CA GLN A 144 -2.99 15.29 10.98
C GLN A 144 -1.96 16.13 10.20
N ASP A 145 -0.69 15.77 10.26
CA ASP A 145 0.44 16.42 9.59
C ASP A 145 0.81 15.79 8.25
N ALA A 146 0.04 14.82 7.77
CA ALA A 146 0.27 14.18 6.48
C ALA A 146 0.15 15.18 5.32
N PRO A 147 1.20 15.34 4.47
CA PRO A 147 1.15 16.25 3.35
C PRO A 147 0.07 15.84 2.35
N GLU A 148 -0.93 16.68 2.14
CA GLU A 148 -2.03 16.37 1.24
C GLU A 148 -1.61 16.03 -0.19
N ALA A 149 -0.52 16.65 -0.68
CA ALA A 149 -0.03 16.45 -2.04
C ALA A 149 0.61 15.08 -2.28
N GLU A 150 1.08 14.40 -1.22
CA GLU A 150 1.81 13.14 -1.35
C GLU A 150 0.91 11.90 -1.46
N GLY A 151 -0.39 12.04 -1.15
CA GLY A 151 -1.31 10.92 -1.09
C GLY A 151 -1.16 10.07 0.17
N TRP A 152 -1.81 8.91 0.21
CA TRP A 152 -1.79 8.01 1.36
C TRP A 152 -1.95 6.56 0.94
N ILE A 153 -1.24 5.66 1.61
CA ILE A 153 -1.35 4.22 1.42
C ILE A 153 -2.22 3.64 2.53
N PHE A 154 -3.36 3.06 2.16
CA PHE A 154 -4.28 2.42 3.10
C PHE A 154 -3.86 0.98 3.37
N VAL A 155 -3.67 0.66 4.65
CA VAL A 155 -3.40 -0.67 5.17
C VAL A 155 -4.21 -0.90 6.44
N PRO A 156 -4.58 -2.13 6.80
CA PRO A 156 -5.26 -2.41 8.08
C PRO A 156 -4.43 -2.03 9.30
N ASN A 157 -5.07 -1.49 10.32
CA ASN A 157 -4.42 -1.08 11.57
C ASN A 157 -3.74 -2.26 12.29
N ASP A 158 -4.29 -3.46 12.18
CA ASP A 158 -3.74 -4.66 12.81
C ASP A 158 -2.43 -5.16 12.18
N CYS A 159 -2.02 -4.60 11.02
CA CYS A 159 -0.70 -4.84 10.45
C CYS A 159 0.43 -4.31 11.36
N PHE A 160 0.14 -3.39 12.28
CA PHE A 160 1.13 -2.73 13.14
C PHE A 160 1.28 -3.39 14.51
N VAL A 161 0.27 -4.13 14.98
CA VAL A 161 0.16 -4.63 16.37
C VAL A 161 1.30 -5.56 16.81
N ASN A 162 1.99 -6.21 15.88
CA ASN A 162 3.06 -7.17 16.22
C ASN A 162 4.48 -6.59 16.13
N LYS A 163 4.66 -5.29 15.90
CA LYS A 163 5.97 -4.66 15.66
C LYS A 163 6.42 -3.66 16.74
N GLU A 164 5.64 -3.47 17.80
CA GLU A 164 6.03 -2.63 18.96
C GLU A 164 7.02 -3.30 19.94
N LYS A 165 7.59 -4.46 19.56
CA LYS A 165 8.54 -5.20 20.39
C LYS A 165 9.87 -5.44 19.66
N PHE A 166 10.55 -4.34 19.26
CA PHE A 166 11.99 -4.40 19.01
C PHE A 166 12.64 -3.07 19.32
#